data_d3524d8b8c41679eb1d53998f290b177
#
_entry.id   d3524d8b8c41679eb1d53998f290b177
#
_cell.length_a   1.000
_cell.length_b   1.000
_cell.length_c   1.000
_cell.angle_alpha   90.00
_cell.angle_beta   90.00
_cell.angle_gamma   90.00
#
_symmetry.space_group_name_H-M   'P 1'
#
loop_
_entity.id
_entity.type
_entity.pdbx_description
1 polymer ?
#
loop_
_entity_poly.entity_id
_entity_poly.type
_entity_poly.pdbx_seq_one_letter_code
_entity_poly.pdbx_strand_id
1 'polypeptide(L)'
;KEQRAVNLGEGVSLVRDMFCAESKAEAKRIGGAGIVDYLRWVCHWRGLDNHRHLGEELPKTENKLDLLSVDFLDERNLLFGTPDEISARIEEMIDVLNLQHLLVWSHFPGIEHEAAMRSVKLFTDEVMPRFKGRVGLHQAAE
;
A
#
# COMPACT_ATOMS: atom_id res chain seq x y z
N LYS A 1 27.74 -12.11 21.13
CA LYS A 1 27.05 -11.09 20.33
C LYS A 1 25.99 -10.48 21.23
N GLU A 2 26.17 -9.23 21.60
CA GLU A 2 25.16 -8.48 22.34
C GLU A 2 23.91 -8.38 21.46
N GLN A 3 22.75 -8.80 21.98
CA GLN A 3 21.45 -8.61 21.34
C GLN A 3 21.01 -7.17 21.62
N ARG A 4 21.12 -6.32 20.61
CA ARG A 4 20.56 -4.97 20.67
C ARG A 4 19.04 -5.06 20.65
N ALA A 5 18.36 -4.33 21.52
CA ALA A 5 16.92 -4.15 21.42
C ALA A 5 16.60 -3.39 20.11
N VAL A 6 15.61 -3.86 19.37
CA VAL A 6 15.14 -3.25 18.13
C VAL A 6 13.75 -2.67 18.37
N ASN A 7 13.56 -1.41 18.03
CA ASN A 7 12.26 -0.74 18.14
C ASN A 7 11.31 -1.20 17.03
N LEU A 8 10.01 -1.07 17.27
CA LEU A 8 9.00 -1.31 16.23
C LEU A 8 9.32 -0.44 15.01
N GLY A 9 9.25 -1.03 13.81
CA GLY A 9 9.50 -0.36 12.53
C GLY A 9 10.98 -0.08 12.21
N GLU A 10 11.89 -0.30 13.15
CA GLU A 10 13.31 -0.01 12.93
C GLU A 10 13.92 -0.96 11.87
N GLY A 11 14.45 -0.36 10.79
CA GLY A 11 15.07 -1.10 9.68
C GLY A 11 14.10 -1.87 8.80
N VAL A 12 12.79 -1.64 8.94
CA VAL A 12 11.75 -2.26 8.12
C VAL A 12 11.26 -1.29 7.07
N SER A 13 11.19 -1.77 5.82
CA SER A 13 10.53 -1.05 4.72
C SER A 13 9.22 -1.74 4.39
N LEU A 14 8.15 -0.96 4.23
CA LEU A 14 6.84 -1.44 3.82
C LEU A 14 6.62 -1.12 2.35
N VAL A 15 6.17 -2.10 1.57
CA VAL A 15 5.78 -1.90 0.16
C VAL A 15 4.26 -1.82 0.07
N ARG A 16 3.75 -0.84 -0.67
CA ARG A 16 2.32 -0.71 -0.96
C ARG A 16 2.09 -0.38 -2.43
N ASP A 17 1.05 -0.96 -2.97
CA ASP A 17 0.55 -0.64 -4.31
C ASP A 17 -0.22 0.67 -4.24
N MET A 18 0.18 1.67 -5.06
CA MET A 18 -0.36 3.03 -4.97
C MET A 18 -0.92 3.51 -6.30
N PHE A 19 -2.10 4.12 -6.26
CA PHE A 19 -2.64 4.89 -7.37
C PHE A 19 -3.37 6.14 -6.85
N CYS A 20 -2.75 7.30 -7.05
CA CYS A 20 -3.28 8.60 -6.65
C CYS A 20 -4.09 9.22 -7.79
N ALA A 21 -5.31 9.68 -7.51
CA ALA A 21 -6.21 10.29 -8.50
C ALA A 21 -7.07 11.38 -7.84
N GLU A 22 -7.86 12.10 -8.66
CA GLU A 22 -8.76 13.15 -8.19
C GLU A 22 -9.92 12.60 -7.34
N SER A 23 -10.20 11.31 -7.45
CA SER A 23 -11.17 10.62 -6.60
C SER A 23 -10.81 9.16 -6.39
N LYS A 24 -11.29 8.59 -5.28
CA LYS A 24 -11.12 7.16 -5.00
C LYS A 24 -11.76 6.27 -6.05
N ALA A 25 -12.91 6.67 -6.57
CA ALA A 25 -13.60 5.95 -7.63
C ALA A 25 -12.76 5.90 -8.92
N GLU A 26 -12.10 7.00 -9.27
CA GLU A 26 -11.19 7.05 -10.41
C GLU A 26 -9.95 6.18 -10.18
N ALA A 27 -9.33 6.26 -9.00
CA ALA A 27 -8.19 5.43 -8.64
C ALA A 27 -8.52 3.93 -8.78
N LYS A 28 -9.67 3.50 -8.26
CA LYS A 28 -10.15 2.12 -8.39
C LYS A 28 -10.46 1.73 -9.84
N ARG A 29 -11.05 2.62 -10.61
CA ARG A 29 -11.41 2.35 -12.01
C ARG A 29 -10.18 2.19 -12.90
N ILE A 30 -9.16 3.03 -12.72
CA ILE A 30 -7.96 3.00 -13.57
C ILE A 30 -6.96 1.95 -13.08
N GLY A 31 -6.62 1.99 -11.79
CA GLY A 31 -5.60 1.10 -11.22
C GLY A 31 -6.12 -0.30 -10.89
N GLY A 32 -7.44 -0.45 -10.70
CA GLY A 32 -8.03 -1.63 -10.10
C GLY A 32 -7.89 -2.90 -10.92
N ALA A 33 -8.19 -2.86 -12.22
CA ALA A 33 -8.12 -4.06 -13.06
C ALA A 33 -6.69 -4.61 -13.10
N GLY A 34 -5.71 -3.73 -13.35
CA GLY A 34 -4.30 -4.11 -13.45
C GLY A 34 -3.74 -4.71 -12.16
N ILE A 35 -4.08 -4.10 -11.00
CA ILE A 35 -3.60 -4.62 -9.70
C ILE A 35 -4.24 -5.95 -9.34
N VAL A 36 -5.54 -6.15 -9.64
CA VAL A 36 -6.22 -7.42 -9.39
C VAL A 36 -5.63 -8.54 -10.23
N ASP A 37 -5.39 -8.30 -11.52
CA ASP A 37 -4.79 -9.30 -12.43
C ASP A 37 -3.36 -9.63 -12.00
N TYR A 38 -2.57 -8.63 -11.65
CA TYR A 38 -1.21 -8.84 -11.14
C TYR A 38 -1.22 -9.66 -9.84
N LEU A 39 -2.04 -9.28 -8.85
CA LEU A 39 -2.11 -10.00 -7.58
C LEU A 39 -2.74 -11.38 -7.73
N ARG A 40 -3.65 -11.59 -8.68
CA ARG A 40 -4.14 -12.93 -9.00
C ARG A 40 -3.01 -13.84 -9.48
N TRP A 41 -2.13 -13.33 -10.32
CA TRP A 41 -0.93 -14.06 -10.75
C TRP A 41 0.02 -14.34 -9.58
N VAL A 42 0.31 -13.34 -8.73
CA VAL A 42 1.17 -13.50 -7.54
C VAL A 42 0.58 -14.52 -6.56
N CYS A 43 -0.71 -14.40 -6.25
CA CYS A 43 -1.39 -15.27 -5.29
C CYS A 43 -1.59 -16.69 -5.82
N HIS A 44 -1.57 -16.92 -7.14
CA HIS A 44 -1.53 -18.26 -7.69
C HIS A 44 -0.33 -19.07 -7.16
N TRP A 45 0.80 -18.41 -6.97
CA TRP A 45 2.03 -19.04 -6.49
C TRP A 45 2.24 -18.94 -4.97
N ARG A 46 1.81 -17.82 -4.38
CA ARG A 46 2.09 -17.51 -2.97
C ARG A 46 0.90 -17.71 -2.04
N GLY A 47 -0.29 -17.97 -2.57
CA GLY A 47 -1.52 -18.03 -1.81
C GLY A 47 -2.06 -16.64 -1.43
N LEU A 48 -3.30 -16.60 -0.99
CA LEU A 48 -4.01 -15.38 -0.59
C LEU A 48 -3.81 -15.02 0.90
N ASP A 49 -3.23 -15.93 1.67
CA ASP A 49 -3.13 -15.78 3.13
C ASP A 49 -2.30 -14.56 3.56
N ASN A 50 -1.37 -14.10 2.71
CA ASN A 50 -0.58 -12.89 2.96
C ASN A 50 -1.39 -11.58 2.83
N HIS A 51 -2.61 -11.64 2.31
CA HIS A 51 -3.50 -10.49 2.11
C HIS A 51 -4.65 -10.47 3.12
N ARG A 52 -4.70 -11.37 4.08
CA ARG A 52 -5.72 -11.36 5.14
C ARG A 52 -5.27 -10.53 6.35
N HIS A 53 -6.24 -10.03 7.10
CA HIS A 53 -5.97 -9.43 8.40
C HIS A 53 -5.53 -10.48 9.41
N LEU A 54 -4.85 -10.04 10.46
CA LEU A 54 -4.44 -10.92 11.54
C LEU A 54 -5.68 -11.57 12.19
N GLY A 55 -5.71 -12.90 12.22
CA GLY A 55 -6.85 -13.67 12.77
C GLY A 55 -8.07 -13.77 11.86
N GLU A 56 -8.04 -13.19 10.66
CA GLU A 56 -9.14 -13.29 9.71
C GLU A 56 -9.24 -14.71 9.13
N GLU A 57 -10.45 -15.27 9.13
CA GLU A 57 -10.77 -16.47 8.37
C GLU A 57 -11.43 -16.07 7.05
N LEU A 58 -10.74 -16.36 5.94
CA LEU A 58 -11.29 -16.09 4.63
C LEU A 58 -12.49 -17.01 4.34
N PRO A 59 -13.49 -16.52 3.60
CA PRO A 59 -14.63 -17.33 3.18
C PRO A 59 -14.18 -18.64 2.49
N LYS A 60 -14.90 -19.73 2.76
CA LYS A 60 -14.67 -21.01 2.08
C LYS A 60 -15.19 -20.92 0.66
N THR A 61 -14.31 -20.97 -0.32
CA THR A 61 -14.62 -20.98 -1.75
C THR A 61 -13.87 -22.12 -2.42
N GLU A 62 -14.35 -22.56 -3.59
CA GLU A 62 -13.63 -23.56 -4.39
C GLU A 62 -12.26 -23.03 -4.84
N ASN A 63 -12.22 -21.76 -5.21
CA ASN A 63 -10.99 -21.07 -5.58
C ASN A 63 -10.85 -19.76 -4.79
N LYS A 64 -9.92 -19.71 -3.85
CA LYS A 64 -9.67 -18.51 -3.03
C LYS A 64 -9.32 -17.26 -3.85
N LEU A 65 -8.79 -17.41 -5.08
CA LEU A 65 -8.48 -16.29 -5.95
C LEU A 65 -9.73 -15.53 -6.43
N ASP A 66 -10.91 -16.13 -6.33
CA ASP A 66 -12.18 -15.47 -6.67
C ASP A 66 -12.56 -14.37 -5.66
N LEU A 67 -11.95 -14.38 -4.48
CA LEU A 67 -12.09 -13.32 -3.48
C LEU A 67 -11.33 -12.04 -3.87
N LEU A 68 -10.36 -12.13 -4.77
CA LEU A 68 -9.58 -10.99 -5.21
C LEU A 68 -10.44 -10.01 -6.00
N SER A 69 -10.73 -8.89 -5.38
CA SER A 69 -11.38 -7.73 -5.98
C SER A 69 -10.63 -6.46 -5.58
N VAL A 70 -10.89 -5.37 -6.27
CA VAL A 70 -10.32 -4.06 -5.89
C VAL A 70 -10.72 -3.69 -4.47
N ASP A 71 -11.98 -3.92 -4.10
CA ASP A 71 -12.50 -3.58 -2.77
C ASP A 71 -11.84 -4.44 -1.69
N PHE A 72 -11.70 -5.76 -1.92
CA PHE A 72 -10.98 -6.65 -1.02
C PHE A 72 -9.54 -6.16 -0.76
N LEU A 73 -8.85 -5.71 -1.81
CA LEU A 73 -7.48 -5.25 -1.72
C LEU A 73 -7.37 -3.84 -1.12
N ASP A 74 -8.32 -2.95 -1.43
CA ASP A 74 -8.33 -1.57 -0.94
C ASP A 74 -8.46 -1.50 0.59
N GLU A 75 -9.25 -2.38 1.19
CA GLU A 75 -9.37 -2.49 2.64
C GLU A 75 -8.07 -2.95 3.32
N ARG A 76 -7.14 -3.55 2.57
CA ARG A 76 -5.95 -4.23 3.11
C ARG A 76 -4.63 -3.60 2.70
N ASN A 77 -4.37 -3.55 1.42
CA ASN A 77 -3.02 -3.36 0.90
C ASN A 77 -2.85 -2.13 0.01
N LEU A 78 -3.94 -1.60 -0.57
CA LEU A 78 -3.81 -0.53 -1.54
C LEU A 78 -3.73 0.85 -0.88
N LEU A 79 -2.95 1.72 -1.48
CA LEU A 79 -2.97 3.17 -1.29
C LEU A 79 -3.63 3.81 -2.52
N PHE A 80 -4.93 3.56 -2.68
CA PHE A 80 -5.72 4.10 -3.78
C PHE A 80 -6.63 5.21 -3.28
N GLY A 81 -6.66 6.35 -3.97
CA GLY A 81 -7.53 7.45 -3.61
C GLY A 81 -6.98 8.82 -3.95
N THR A 82 -7.57 9.82 -3.31
CA THR A 82 -7.10 11.21 -3.36
C THR A 82 -5.82 11.39 -2.54
N PRO A 83 -5.07 12.50 -2.74
CA PRO A 83 -3.94 12.86 -1.89
C PRO A 83 -4.26 12.84 -0.40
N ASP A 84 -5.45 13.28 -0.01
CA ASP A 84 -5.87 13.32 1.41
C ASP A 84 -6.11 11.92 1.97
N GLU A 85 -6.82 11.06 1.23
CA GLU A 85 -7.08 9.68 1.65
C GLU A 85 -5.78 8.88 1.75
N ILE A 86 -4.87 9.03 0.79
CA ILE A 86 -3.57 8.36 0.80
C ILE A 86 -2.72 8.86 1.97
N SER A 87 -2.70 10.17 2.21
CA SER A 87 -1.96 10.76 3.34
C SER A 87 -2.47 10.22 4.68
N ALA A 88 -3.78 10.17 4.87
CA ALA A 88 -4.37 9.63 6.09
C ALA A 88 -3.98 8.15 6.33
N ARG A 89 -3.95 7.33 5.27
CA ARG A 89 -3.51 5.93 5.37
C ARG A 89 -2.02 5.81 5.69
N ILE A 90 -1.19 6.69 5.15
CA ILE A 90 0.24 6.73 5.48
C ILE A 90 0.45 7.14 6.95
N GLU A 91 -0.30 8.14 7.44
CA GLU A 91 -0.25 8.55 8.84
C GLU A 91 -0.64 7.40 9.78
N GLU A 92 -1.71 6.69 9.49
CA GLU A 92 -2.10 5.49 10.25
C GLU A 92 -0.97 4.45 10.30
N MET A 93 -0.30 4.17 9.18
CA MET A 93 0.83 3.24 9.15
C MET A 93 2.03 3.75 9.96
N ILE A 94 2.30 5.06 9.96
CA ILE A 94 3.35 5.65 10.79
C ILE A 94 3.02 5.47 12.27
N ASP A 95 1.78 5.78 12.66
CA ASP A 95 1.36 5.74 14.06
C ASP A 95 1.33 4.30 14.63
N VAL A 96 0.82 3.35 13.83
CA VAL A 96 0.67 1.96 14.29
C VAL A 96 1.98 1.18 14.20
N LEU A 97 2.78 1.39 13.15
CA LEU A 97 3.96 0.58 12.84
C LEU A 97 5.28 1.30 13.12
N ASN A 98 5.24 2.57 13.50
CA ASN A 98 6.43 3.43 13.52
C ASN A 98 7.18 3.38 12.18
N LEU A 99 6.42 3.46 11.09
CA LEU A 99 6.93 3.25 9.74
C LEU A 99 7.95 4.34 9.38
N GLN A 100 9.15 3.92 8.98
CA GLN A 100 10.26 4.81 8.60
C GLN A 100 10.47 4.87 7.10
N HIS A 101 10.19 3.77 6.40
CA HIS A 101 10.39 3.66 4.95
C HIS A 101 9.17 3.06 4.28
N LEU A 102 8.52 3.85 3.41
CA LEU A 102 7.46 3.40 2.52
C LEU A 102 7.96 3.37 1.09
N LEU A 103 7.86 2.22 0.45
CA LEU A 103 8.05 2.05 -0.97
C LEU A 103 6.69 1.95 -1.64
N VAL A 104 6.46 2.72 -2.68
CA VAL A 104 5.23 2.66 -3.44
C VAL A 104 5.48 2.07 -4.82
N TRP A 105 4.66 1.09 -5.19
CA TRP A 105 4.61 0.59 -6.55
C TRP A 105 3.39 1.20 -7.24
N SER A 106 3.62 1.92 -8.33
CA SER A 106 2.63 2.79 -8.94
C SER A 106 2.35 2.50 -10.42
N HIS A 107 2.97 1.45 -10.98
CA HIS A 107 2.75 1.07 -12.37
C HIS A 107 2.42 -0.43 -12.47
N PHE A 108 1.14 -0.73 -12.63
CA PHE A 108 0.63 -2.10 -12.74
C PHE A 108 0.45 -2.50 -14.20
N PRO A 109 0.47 -3.81 -14.52
CA PRO A 109 0.17 -4.29 -15.87
C PRO A 109 -1.21 -3.79 -16.34
N GLY A 110 -1.29 -3.36 -17.61
CA GLY A 110 -2.56 -2.90 -18.20
C GLY A 110 -2.95 -1.45 -17.91
N ILE A 111 -2.16 -0.71 -17.12
CA ILE A 111 -2.37 0.73 -16.94
C ILE A 111 -1.65 1.50 -18.05
N GLU A 112 -2.34 2.46 -18.66
CA GLU A 112 -1.74 3.38 -19.61
C GLU A 112 -0.63 4.20 -18.94
N HIS A 113 0.52 4.32 -19.61
CA HIS A 113 1.69 5.01 -19.08
C HIS A 113 1.39 6.41 -18.58
N GLU A 114 0.62 7.18 -19.37
CA GLU A 114 0.23 8.56 -18.99
C GLU A 114 -0.61 8.61 -17.71
N ALA A 115 -1.49 7.62 -17.50
CA ALA A 115 -2.29 7.53 -16.29
C ALA A 115 -1.40 7.23 -15.07
N ALA A 116 -0.45 6.32 -15.21
CA ALA A 116 0.54 6.02 -14.16
C ALA A 116 1.38 7.27 -13.83
N MET A 117 1.85 7.99 -14.85
CA MET A 117 2.65 9.22 -14.66
C MET A 117 1.86 10.33 -13.97
N ARG A 118 0.56 10.51 -14.32
CA ARG A 118 -0.30 11.48 -13.60
C ARG A 118 -0.46 11.10 -12.14
N SER A 119 -0.69 9.83 -11.85
CA SER A 119 -0.80 9.32 -10.48
C SER A 119 0.48 9.58 -9.68
N VAL A 120 1.64 9.25 -10.24
CA VAL A 120 2.93 9.51 -9.59
C VAL A 120 3.15 11.00 -9.36
N LYS A 121 2.84 11.84 -10.37
CA LYS A 121 2.98 13.28 -10.24
C LYS A 121 2.11 13.83 -9.12
N LEU A 122 0.84 13.45 -9.07
CA LEU A 122 -0.08 13.89 -8.03
C LEU A 122 0.40 13.46 -6.63
N PHE A 123 0.89 12.23 -6.49
CA PHE A 123 1.48 11.73 -5.26
C PHE A 123 2.73 12.52 -4.84
N THR A 124 3.64 12.79 -5.78
CA THR A 124 4.89 13.51 -5.49
C THR A 124 4.66 14.98 -5.15
N ASP A 125 3.69 15.60 -5.78
CA ASP A 125 3.41 17.02 -5.60
C ASP A 125 2.56 17.28 -4.33
N GLU A 126 1.63 16.40 -4.00
CA GLU A 126 0.64 16.67 -2.95
C GLU A 126 0.75 15.76 -1.72
N VAL A 127 1.25 14.53 -1.84
CA VAL A 127 1.37 13.62 -0.70
C VAL A 127 2.77 13.68 -0.09
N MET A 128 3.82 13.46 -0.89
CA MET A 128 5.20 13.40 -0.37
C MET A 128 5.62 14.62 0.45
N PRO A 129 5.27 15.87 0.09
CA PRO A 129 5.66 17.04 0.87
C PRO A 129 5.14 17.05 2.30
N ARG A 130 3.99 16.40 2.56
CA ARG A 130 3.36 16.32 3.89
C ARG A 130 4.21 15.52 4.88
N PHE A 131 5.08 14.64 4.37
CA PHE A 131 5.93 13.75 5.19
C PHE A 131 7.40 14.18 5.22
N LYS A 132 7.78 15.26 4.53
CA LYS A 132 9.14 15.80 4.59
C LYS A 132 9.48 16.21 6.02
N GLY A 133 10.59 15.68 6.56
CA GLY A 133 11.08 15.99 7.91
C GLY A 133 10.44 15.19 9.04
N ARG A 134 9.45 14.33 8.76
CA ARG A 134 8.95 13.37 9.78
C ARG A 134 9.89 12.16 9.96
N VAL A 135 10.73 11.88 8.98
CA VAL A 135 11.76 10.84 9.02
C VAL A 135 12.92 11.36 9.86
N GLY A 136 12.89 11.18 11.15
CA GLY A 136 13.97 11.61 12.04
C GLY A 136 13.56 11.96 13.47
N LEU A 137 12.27 12.05 13.76
CA LEU A 137 11.81 12.40 15.10
C LEU A 137 11.95 11.27 16.13
N HIS A 138 12.37 10.07 15.71
CA HIS A 138 12.60 8.93 16.61
C HIS A 138 14.08 8.55 16.77
N GLN A 139 15.01 9.41 16.39
CA GLN A 139 16.45 9.21 16.64
C GLN A 139 16.95 9.89 17.91
N ALA A 140 16.13 10.20 18.87
CA ALA A 140 16.60 10.75 20.12
C ALA A 140 15.72 10.30 21.29
N ALA A 141 15.91 9.07 21.70
CA ALA A 141 15.76 8.66 23.10
C ALA A 141 17.04 7.90 23.45
N GLU A 142 18.07 8.68 23.78
CA GLU A 142 19.20 8.20 24.59
C GLU A 142 18.74 7.91 26.02
#